data_9c737e3017ea76dc68a11d8f792f2ae8
#
_entry.id   9c737e3017ea76dc68a11d8f792f2ae8
#
_cell.length_a   1.000
_cell.length_b   1.000
_cell.length_c   1.000
_cell.angle_alpha   90.00
_cell.angle_beta   90.00
_cell.angle_gamma   90.00
#
_symmetry.space_group_name_H-M   'P 1'
#
loop_
_entity.id
_entity.type
_entity.pdbx_description
1 polymer ?
#
loop_
_entity_poly.entity_id
_entity_poly.type
_entity_poly.pdbx_seq_one_letter_code
_entity_poly.pdbx_strand_id
1 'polypeptide(L)'
;MPGSKTLFAPGLLFKMAALTLVFWGFWGSAARAGEGIEPCDGHWRDYAYDTRIMKRYKPYAKCVRWTAHQFELPEELLYSIIYVERGDVNGKCMTNNNGTEDCGPAQINDVRLGEIKRFDLSKDDMKDSPCRNIWVMGYLIRREIEKAGGDIWKGVGNYHYHYSVNQTIHDRYVKLISDAWKTLNHNVAARCGR
;
A
#
# COMPACT_ATOMS: atom_id res chain seq x y z
N MET A 1 -56.87 9.46 38.18
CA MET A 1 -57.27 8.54 39.28
C MET A 1 -58.00 7.36 38.68
N PRO A 2 -57.89 6.15 39.11
CA PRO A 2 -56.77 5.33 39.66
C PRO A 2 -56.51 4.18 38.75
N GLY A 3 -55.55 3.31 38.87
CA GLY A 3 -54.92 2.68 39.97
C GLY A 3 -53.96 1.58 39.46
N SER A 4 -52.90 1.46 40.18
CA SER A 4 -51.90 0.43 40.22
C SER A 4 -52.47 -0.98 40.34
N LYS A 5 -51.81 -1.97 39.68
CA LYS A 5 -51.62 -3.30 40.26
C LYS A 5 -50.33 -3.93 39.72
N THR A 6 -49.36 -3.99 40.58
CA THR A 6 -48.22 -4.88 40.59
C THR A 6 -48.65 -6.35 40.66
N LEU A 7 -48.06 -7.21 39.85
CA LEU A 7 -48.11 -8.67 40.06
C LEU A 7 -46.69 -9.20 39.97
N PHE A 8 -46.17 -9.56 41.14
CA PHE A 8 -44.98 -10.42 41.31
C PHE A 8 -45.34 -11.85 40.93
N ALA A 9 -44.47 -12.52 40.21
CA ALA A 9 -44.47 -13.97 40.09
C ALA A 9 -43.03 -14.49 40.19
N PRO A 10 -42.82 -15.66 40.79
CA PRO A 10 -41.54 -16.02 41.42
C PRO A 10 -40.62 -16.86 40.53
N GLY A 11 -39.36 -16.73 40.82
CA GLY A 11 -38.24 -17.63 40.76
C GLY A 11 -38.27 -18.81 39.79
N LEU A 12 -37.35 -18.76 38.80
CA LEU A 12 -36.85 -19.96 38.16
C LEU A 12 -35.33 -20.00 38.36
N LEU A 13 -34.89 -20.86 39.29
CA LEU A 13 -33.51 -21.24 39.53
C LEU A 13 -32.99 -22.01 38.28
N PHE A 14 -32.24 -21.34 37.46
CA PHE A 14 -31.44 -22.06 36.44
C PHE A 14 -30.12 -22.49 37.05
N LYS A 15 -29.97 -23.80 37.20
CA LYS A 15 -28.73 -24.47 37.51
C LYS A 15 -27.72 -24.16 36.43
N MET A 16 -26.62 -23.47 36.78
CA MET A 16 -25.44 -23.31 35.92
C MET A 16 -24.72 -24.66 35.84
N ALA A 17 -24.90 -25.35 34.72
CA ALA A 17 -24.01 -26.43 34.32
C ALA A 17 -22.77 -25.77 33.73
N ALA A 18 -21.65 -25.92 34.44
CA ALA A 18 -20.34 -25.52 33.94
C ALA A 18 -19.96 -26.43 32.76
N LEU A 19 -20.16 -25.93 31.54
CA LEU A 19 -19.64 -26.55 30.33
C LEU A 19 -18.19 -26.05 30.15
N THR A 20 -17.24 -26.83 30.59
CA THR A 20 -15.82 -26.62 30.26
C THR A 20 -15.62 -26.93 28.79
N LEU A 21 -15.73 -25.89 27.94
CA LEU A 21 -15.30 -25.93 26.57
C LEU A 21 -13.76 -25.96 26.55
N VAL A 22 -13.22 -27.15 26.33
CA VAL A 22 -11.81 -27.33 25.95
C VAL A 22 -11.63 -26.67 24.58
N PHE A 23 -11.16 -25.43 24.58
CA PHE A 23 -10.67 -24.77 23.38
C PHE A 23 -9.38 -25.45 22.94
N TRP A 24 -9.51 -26.48 22.12
CA TRP A 24 -8.40 -26.92 21.29
C TRP A 24 -8.11 -25.79 20.31
N GLY A 25 -7.08 -25.03 20.64
CA GLY A 25 -6.55 -24.01 19.76
C GLY A 25 -6.09 -24.64 18.45
N PHE A 26 -6.92 -24.55 17.44
CA PHE A 26 -6.48 -24.59 16.05
C PHE A 26 -5.68 -23.32 15.82
N TRP A 27 -4.41 -23.34 16.15
CA TRP A 27 -3.43 -22.43 15.58
C TRP A 27 -3.28 -22.87 14.11
N GLY A 28 -4.23 -22.44 13.30
CA GLY A 28 -4.03 -22.41 11.87
C GLY A 28 -2.79 -21.56 11.63
N SER A 29 -1.74 -22.20 11.13
CA SER A 29 -0.59 -21.52 10.58
C SER A 29 -1.11 -20.55 9.52
N ALA A 30 -1.29 -19.29 9.89
CA ALA A 30 -1.38 -18.22 8.90
C ALA A 30 -0.11 -18.37 8.07
N ALA A 31 -0.28 -18.82 6.82
CA ALA A 31 0.80 -18.83 5.87
C ALA A 31 1.40 -17.43 5.88
N ARG A 32 2.62 -17.33 6.41
CA ARG A 32 3.40 -16.09 6.36
C ARG A 32 3.58 -15.78 4.88
N ALA A 33 2.81 -14.81 4.41
CA ALA A 33 3.05 -14.19 3.13
C ALA A 33 4.47 -13.62 3.18
N GLY A 34 5.36 -14.22 2.38
CA GLY A 34 6.70 -13.74 2.16
C GLY A 34 7.63 -13.97 3.36
N GLU A 35 8.39 -15.07 3.34
CA GLU A 35 9.73 -15.05 3.93
C GLU A 35 10.54 -13.98 3.15
N GLY A 36 10.25 -12.72 3.49
CA GLY A 36 11.08 -11.60 3.10
C GLY A 36 12.46 -11.83 3.72
N ILE A 37 13.49 -11.60 2.97
CA ILE A 37 14.89 -11.54 3.43
C ILE A 37 14.87 -10.83 4.78
N GLU A 38 15.25 -11.55 5.86
CA GLU A 38 15.42 -10.95 7.19
C GLU A 38 16.21 -9.65 7.03
N PRO A 39 15.69 -8.51 7.44
CA PRO A 39 16.43 -7.27 7.29
C PRO A 39 17.72 -7.38 8.09
N CYS A 40 18.84 -6.95 7.50
CA CYS A 40 20.09 -6.86 8.24
C CYS A 40 19.91 -5.85 9.35
N ASP A 41 19.48 -6.29 10.55
CA ASP A 41 19.35 -5.51 11.78
C ASP A 41 18.76 -4.09 11.59
N GLY A 42 17.77 -3.93 10.74
CA GLY A 42 17.11 -2.65 10.47
C GLY A 42 17.77 -1.75 9.42
N HIS A 43 18.95 -2.12 8.91
CA HIS A 43 19.68 -1.31 7.92
C HIS A 43 19.26 -1.51 6.46
N TRP A 44 18.40 -2.50 6.14
CA TRP A 44 17.98 -2.75 4.77
C TRP A 44 17.36 -1.51 4.08
N ARG A 45 16.66 -0.67 4.84
CA ARG A 45 16.06 0.57 4.32
C ARG A 45 17.10 1.59 3.91
N ASP A 46 18.21 1.65 4.62
CA ASP A 46 19.32 2.53 4.27
C ASP A 46 19.97 2.07 2.94
N TYR A 47 20.09 0.76 2.75
CA TYR A 47 20.58 0.20 1.49
C TYR A 47 19.62 0.40 0.32
N ALA A 48 18.29 0.33 0.54
CA ALA A 48 17.30 0.59 -0.50
C ALA A 48 17.47 2.00 -1.11
N TYR A 49 17.87 3.00 -0.29
CA TYR A 49 18.11 4.37 -0.75
C TYR A 49 19.53 4.65 -1.24
N ASP A 50 20.42 3.68 -1.27
CA ASP A 50 21.83 3.92 -1.60
C ASP A 50 22.08 4.05 -3.10
N THR A 51 21.11 3.73 -3.94
CA THR A 51 21.22 3.96 -5.38
C THR A 51 21.13 5.46 -5.71
N ARG A 52 21.78 5.89 -6.78
CA ARG A 52 21.71 7.28 -7.26
C ARG A 52 20.27 7.77 -7.42
N ILE A 53 19.36 6.90 -7.84
CA ILE A 53 17.93 7.22 -8.03
C ILE A 53 17.24 7.40 -6.70
N MET A 54 17.46 6.47 -5.76
CA MET A 54 16.70 6.43 -4.52
C MET A 54 17.19 7.41 -3.44
N LYS A 55 18.44 7.88 -3.51
CA LYS A 55 18.99 8.85 -2.53
C LYS A 55 18.10 10.08 -2.32
N ARG A 56 17.50 10.60 -3.37
CA ARG A 56 16.63 11.79 -3.30
C ARG A 56 15.31 11.53 -2.55
N TYR A 57 14.90 10.26 -2.43
CA TYR A 57 13.68 9.86 -1.71
C TYR A 57 13.94 9.47 -0.25
N LYS A 58 15.20 9.35 0.17
CA LYS A 58 15.58 8.99 1.55
C LYS A 58 14.89 9.87 2.62
N PRO A 59 14.72 11.19 2.44
CA PRO A 59 13.98 12.03 3.40
C PRO A 59 12.52 11.60 3.60
N TYR A 60 11.94 10.91 2.62
CA TYR A 60 10.53 10.49 2.61
C TYR A 60 10.33 9.02 3.02
N ALA A 61 11.36 8.33 3.52
CA ALA A 61 11.30 6.94 3.95
C ALA A 61 10.19 6.67 4.98
N LYS A 62 9.98 7.62 5.91
CA LYS A 62 8.88 7.51 6.88
C LYS A 62 7.51 7.57 6.23
N CYS A 63 7.35 8.36 5.16
CA CYS A 63 6.09 8.44 4.41
C CYS A 63 5.81 7.12 3.68
N VAL A 64 6.83 6.51 3.05
CA VAL A 64 6.69 5.21 2.39
C VAL A 64 6.27 4.14 3.39
N ARG A 65 6.94 4.05 4.53
CA ARG A 65 6.62 3.07 5.59
C ARG A 65 5.20 3.26 6.13
N TRP A 66 4.82 4.50 6.43
CA TRP A 66 3.49 4.82 6.92
C TRP A 66 2.42 4.47 5.88
N THR A 67 2.65 4.80 4.61
CA THR A 67 1.75 4.46 3.50
C THR A 67 1.60 2.94 3.33
N ALA A 68 2.72 2.20 3.37
CA ALA A 68 2.72 0.74 3.30
C ALA A 68 1.86 0.14 4.41
N HIS A 69 2.06 0.58 5.64
CA HIS A 69 1.26 0.14 6.80
C HIS A 69 -0.21 0.53 6.66
N GLN A 70 -0.51 1.77 6.27
CA GLN A 70 -1.87 2.29 6.15
C GLN A 70 -2.71 1.50 5.13
N PHE A 71 -2.11 1.08 4.04
CA PHE A 71 -2.79 0.38 2.95
C PHE A 71 -2.47 -1.12 2.88
N GLU A 72 -1.79 -1.67 3.90
CA GLU A 72 -1.40 -3.09 3.95
C GLU A 72 -0.67 -3.53 2.67
N LEU A 73 0.27 -2.73 2.22
CA LEU A 73 1.10 -3.00 1.04
C LEU A 73 2.53 -3.33 1.47
N PRO A 74 3.24 -4.21 0.73
CA PRO A 74 4.66 -4.40 0.95
C PRO A 74 5.41 -3.08 0.75
N GLU A 75 6.26 -2.71 1.71
CA GLU A 75 7.05 -1.47 1.61
C GLU A 75 7.96 -1.49 0.38
N GLU A 76 8.52 -2.66 0.06
CA GLU A 76 9.36 -2.90 -1.12
C GLU A 76 8.63 -2.65 -2.44
N LEU A 77 7.32 -2.90 -2.49
CA LEU A 77 6.50 -2.60 -3.65
C LEU A 77 6.46 -1.09 -3.91
N LEU A 78 6.20 -0.31 -2.86
CA LEU A 78 6.15 1.15 -2.97
C LEU A 78 7.51 1.73 -3.38
N TYR A 79 8.62 1.20 -2.85
CA TYR A 79 9.97 1.56 -3.30
C TYR A 79 10.20 1.23 -4.76
N SER A 80 9.75 0.07 -5.21
CA SER A 80 9.92 -0.36 -6.60
C SER A 80 9.17 0.55 -7.57
N ILE A 81 7.98 0.99 -7.18
CA ILE A 81 7.20 1.93 -7.98
C ILE A 81 7.91 3.29 -8.04
N ILE A 82 8.31 3.86 -6.91
CA ILE A 82 9.07 5.12 -6.87
C ILE A 82 10.37 5.01 -7.68
N TYR A 83 11.04 3.84 -7.63
CA TYR A 83 12.25 3.59 -8.38
C TYR A 83 12.01 3.62 -9.90
N VAL A 84 10.90 3.09 -10.36
CA VAL A 84 10.53 3.05 -11.80
C VAL A 84 10.01 4.42 -12.26
N GLU A 85 9.12 5.04 -11.51
CA GLU A 85 8.50 6.32 -11.85
C GLU A 85 9.51 7.49 -11.84
N ARG A 86 10.43 7.49 -10.89
CA ARG A 86 11.54 8.46 -10.80
C ARG A 86 11.09 9.92 -10.75
N GLY A 87 9.87 10.18 -10.27
CA GLY A 87 9.27 11.50 -10.27
C GLY A 87 10.02 12.54 -9.43
N ASP A 88 9.72 13.79 -9.65
CA ASP A 88 10.39 14.92 -9.00
C ASP A 88 9.91 15.10 -7.55
N VAL A 89 10.80 15.60 -6.69
CA VAL A 89 10.51 15.90 -5.28
C VAL A 89 10.56 17.41 -4.97
N ASN A 90 10.80 18.24 -5.99
CA ASN A 90 11.04 19.68 -5.85
C ASN A 90 9.93 20.53 -6.51
N GLY A 91 8.72 20.01 -6.60
CA GLY A 91 7.57 20.77 -7.11
C GLY A 91 7.49 20.87 -8.63
N LYS A 92 7.98 19.84 -9.35
CA LYS A 92 7.86 19.79 -10.82
C LYS A 92 6.95 18.64 -11.24
N CYS A 93 6.14 18.91 -12.27
CA CYS A 93 5.41 17.91 -13.01
C CYS A 93 6.05 17.71 -14.39
N MET A 94 5.82 16.56 -14.98
CA MET A 94 6.21 16.24 -16.36
C MET A 94 4.98 16.30 -17.24
N THR A 95 5.03 17.11 -18.29
CA THR A 95 3.94 17.21 -19.26
C THR A 95 4.03 16.08 -20.29
N ASN A 96 2.97 15.34 -20.47
CA ASN A 96 2.83 14.27 -21.44
C ASN A 96 2.43 14.80 -22.83
N ASN A 97 2.64 14.00 -23.89
CA ASN A 97 2.31 14.37 -25.26
C ASN A 97 0.80 14.63 -25.47
N ASN A 98 -0.05 14.09 -24.61
CA ASN A 98 -1.52 14.31 -24.64
C ASN A 98 -1.96 15.51 -23.79
N GLY A 99 -1.02 16.29 -23.25
CA GLY A 99 -1.29 17.48 -22.46
C GLY A 99 -1.60 17.21 -20.98
N THR A 100 -1.64 15.95 -20.52
CA THR A 100 -1.75 15.62 -19.10
C THR A 100 -0.39 15.78 -18.40
N GLU A 101 -0.41 15.89 -17.08
CA GLU A 101 0.81 16.04 -16.30
C GLU A 101 0.93 14.98 -15.21
N ASP A 102 2.16 14.47 -15.06
CA ASP A 102 2.55 13.53 -14.01
C ASP A 102 3.35 14.25 -12.96
N CYS A 103 2.91 14.21 -11.70
CA CYS A 103 3.48 15.00 -10.62
C CYS A 103 4.05 14.13 -9.49
N GLY A 104 5.13 14.63 -8.88
CA GLY A 104 5.71 14.08 -7.65
C GLY A 104 6.38 12.71 -7.80
N PRO A 105 6.89 12.14 -6.68
CA PRO A 105 7.68 10.90 -6.68
C PRO A 105 7.07 9.72 -7.41
N ALA A 106 5.76 9.56 -7.32
CA ALA A 106 5.00 8.44 -7.90
C ALA A 106 4.33 8.80 -9.22
N GLN A 107 4.64 9.96 -9.82
CA GLN A 107 4.14 10.42 -11.11
C GLN A 107 2.61 10.31 -11.19
N ILE A 108 1.92 10.88 -10.19
CA ILE A 108 0.45 10.91 -10.19
C ILE A 108 -0.04 11.80 -11.32
N ASN A 109 -0.72 11.17 -12.29
CA ASN A 109 -1.29 11.86 -13.43
C ASN A 109 -2.51 12.69 -13.01
N ASP A 110 -2.66 13.89 -13.59
CA ASP A 110 -3.76 14.81 -13.25
C ASP A 110 -5.16 14.27 -13.61
N VAL A 111 -5.28 13.30 -14.52
CA VAL A 111 -6.56 12.60 -14.77
C VAL A 111 -7.06 11.84 -13.51
N ARG A 112 -6.18 11.52 -12.58
CA ARG A 112 -6.51 10.84 -11.32
C ARG A 112 -7.03 11.79 -10.23
N LEU A 113 -6.96 13.11 -10.42
CA LEU A 113 -7.35 14.09 -9.40
C LEU A 113 -8.82 13.95 -9.00
N GLY A 114 -9.70 13.57 -9.92
CA GLY A 114 -11.10 13.29 -9.62
C GLY A 114 -11.30 12.18 -8.58
N GLU A 115 -10.39 11.21 -8.54
CA GLU A 115 -10.45 10.07 -7.64
C GLU A 115 -10.03 10.40 -6.21
N ILE A 116 -9.21 11.43 -6.04
CA ILE A 116 -8.67 11.87 -4.75
C ILE A 116 -9.33 13.14 -4.20
N LYS A 117 -10.21 13.76 -4.99
CA LYS A 117 -10.94 14.99 -4.58
C LYS A 117 -11.67 14.83 -3.24
N ARG A 118 -12.19 13.64 -2.94
CA ARG A 118 -12.86 13.35 -1.66
C ARG A 118 -11.97 13.50 -0.42
N PHE A 119 -10.65 13.59 -0.59
CA PHE A 119 -9.68 13.82 0.49
C PHE A 119 -9.23 15.27 0.56
N ASP A 120 -9.89 16.16 -0.17
CA ASP A 120 -9.53 17.58 -0.30
C ASP A 120 -8.08 17.76 -0.78
N LEU A 121 -7.64 16.90 -1.70
CA LEU A 121 -6.33 16.93 -2.32
C LEU A 121 -6.39 17.49 -3.74
N SER A 122 -5.42 18.35 -4.04
CA SER A 122 -5.27 19.07 -5.29
C SER A 122 -4.04 18.61 -6.08
N LYS A 123 -3.87 19.14 -7.28
CA LYS A 123 -2.65 18.97 -8.08
C LYS A 123 -1.42 19.54 -7.38
N ASP A 124 -1.56 20.68 -6.70
CA ASP A 124 -0.46 21.28 -5.95
C ASP A 124 0.00 20.38 -4.80
N ASP A 125 -0.93 19.68 -4.16
CA ASP A 125 -0.57 18.66 -3.17
C ASP A 125 0.26 17.52 -3.78
N MET A 126 -0.06 17.10 -5.01
CA MET A 126 0.70 16.05 -5.70
C MET A 126 2.08 16.53 -6.13
N LYS A 127 2.20 17.80 -6.46
CA LYS A 127 3.43 18.43 -6.90
C LYS A 127 4.35 18.79 -5.73
N ASP A 128 3.81 19.46 -4.72
CA ASP A 128 4.60 20.17 -3.69
C ASP A 128 4.76 19.35 -2.39
N SER A 129 4.02 18.25 -2.24
CA SER A 129 4.09 17.39 -1.07
C SER A 129 4.43 15.93 -1.42
N PRO A 130 5.73 15.56 -1.44
CA PRO A 130 6.12 14.18 -1.71
C PRO A 130 5.44 13.14 -0.83
N CYS A 131 5.19 13.45 0.45
CA CYS A 131 4.50 12.53 1.36
C CYS A 131 3.03 12.32 0.99
N ARG A 132 2.31 13.38 0.58
CA ARG A 132 0.92 13.25 0.09
C ARG A 132 0.88 12.48 -1.22
N ASN A 133 1.82 12.73 -2.11
CA ASN A 133 1.96 12.01 -3.38
C ASN A 133 2.17 10.50 -3.15
N ILE A 134 3.08 10.12 -2.25
CA ILE A 134 3.35 8.73 -1.87
C ILE A 134 2.10 8.11 -1.22
N TRP A 135 1.38 8.84 -0.38
CA TRP A 135 0.14 8.37 0.22
C TRP A 135 -0.94 8.10 -0.85
N VAL A 136 -1.11 9.01 -1.81
CA VAL A 136 -2.04 8.83 -2.94
C VAL A 136 -1.66 7.63 -3.78
N MET A 137 -0.38 7.41 -4.05
CA MET A 137 0.09 6.20 -4.73
C MET A 137 -0.40 4.94 -4.02
N GLY A 138 -0.17 4.83 -2.70
CA GLY A 138 -0.61 3.68 -1.91
C GLY A 138 -2.13 3.48 -1.96
N TYR A 139 -2.90 4.56 -1.82
CA TYR A 139 -4.36 4.54 -1.95
C TYR A 139 -4.81 4.02 -3.32
N LEU A 140 -4.24 4.55 -4.39
CA LEU A 140 -4.63 4.16 -5.76
C LEU A 140 -4.27 2.69 -6.04
N ILE A 141 -3.09 2.23 -5.62
CA ILE A 141 -2.66 0.84 -5.79
C ILE A 141 -3.57 -0.09 -5.00
N ARG A 142 -3.83 0.18 -3.72
CA ARG A 142 -4.71 -0.65 -2.90
C ARG A 142 -6.08 -0.80 -3.54
N ARG A 143 -6.66 0.29 -4.00
CA ARG A 143 -7.94 0.29 -4.68
C ARG A 143 -7.93 -0.54 -5.98
N GLU A 144 -6.89 -0.45 -6.78
CA GLU A 144 -6.77 -1.27 -7.99
C GLU A 144 -6.57 -2.76 -7.68
N ILE A 145 -5.86 -3.10 -6.60
CA ILE A 145 -5.75 -4.47 -6.10
C ILE A 145 -7.13 -5.00 -5.67
N GLU A 146 -7.90 -4.22 -4.93
CA GLU A 146 -9.26 -4.59 -4.51
C GLU A 146 -10.18 -4.83 -5.72
N LYS A 147 -10.16 -3.95 -6.71
CA LYS A 147 -10.90 -4.12 -7.98
C LYS A 147 -10.43 -5.35 -8.77
N ALA A 148 -9.18 -5.73 -8.63
CA ALA A 148 -8.60 -6.92 -9.24
C ALA A 148 -8.88 -8.22 -8.45
N GLY A 149 -9.73 -8.17 -7.42
CA GLY A 149 -10.05 -9.34 -6.59
C GLY A 149 -8.91 -9.77 -5.67
N GLY A 150 -8.02 -8.87 -5.31
CA GLY A 150 -6.86 -9.13 -4.46
C GLY A 150 -5.57 -9.49 -5.22
N ASP A 151 -5.61 -9.55 -6.55
CA ASP A 151 -4.41 -9.78 -7.36
C ASP A 151 -3.51 -8.53 -7.35
N ILE A 152 -2.41 -8.65 -6.63
CA ILE A 152 -1.44 -7.55 -6.43
C ILE A 152 -0.85 -7.09 -7.77
N TRP A 153 -0.41 -8.02 -8.61
CA TRP A 153 0.27 -7.66 -9.85
C TRP A 153 -0.67 -7.06 -10.88
N LYS A 154 -1.90 -7.56 -10.95
CA LYS A 154 -2.94 -6.96 -11.77
C LYS A 154 -3.32 -5.57 -11.28
N GLY A 155 -3.42 -5.37 -9.96
CA GLY A 155 -3.64 -4.05 -9.37
C GLY A 155 -2.52 -3.07 -9.66
N VAL A 156 -1.27 -3.49 -9.54
CA VAL A 156 -0.08 -2.70 -9.89
C VAL A 156 -0.08 -2.31 -11.37
N GLY A 157 -0.40 -3.22 -12.26
CA GLY A 157 -0.51 -2.91 -13.68
C GLY A 157 -1.63 -1.90 -13.98
N ASN A 158 -2.80 -2.08 -13.35
CA ASN A 158 -3.95 -1.18 -13.49
C ASN A 158 -3.68 0.23 -12.92
N TYR A 159 -2.79 0.36 -11.96
CA TYR A 159 -2.35 1.67 -11.46
C TYR A 159 -1.77 2.52 -12.59
N HIS A 160 -0.97 1.94 -13.47
CA HIS A 160 -0.38 2.63 -14.63
C HIS A 160 -1.33 2.66 -15.83
N TYR A 161 -1.82 1.49 -16.24
CA TYR A 161 -2.73 1.36 -17.37
C TYR A 161 -3.67 0.16 -17.18
N HIS A 162 -4.99 0.40 -17.30
CA HIS A 162 -5.96 -0.64 -16.99
C HIS A 162 -5.87 -1.79 -18.01
N TYR A 163 -5.86 -3.02 -17.49
CA TYR A 163 -5.70 -4.27 -18.25
C TYR A 163 -6.70 -4.38 -19.42
N SER A 164 -7.98 -4.02 -19.19
CA SER A 164 -9.03 -4.11 -20.21
C SER A 164 -8.88 -3.10 -21.34
N VAL A 165 -8.06 -2.05 -21.16
CA VAL A 165 -7.83 -1.02 -22.19
C VAL A 165 -6.63 -1.37 -23.05
N ASN A 166 -5.52 -1.76 -22.44
CA ASN A 166 -4.33 -2.22 -23.16
C ASN A 166 -3.47 -3.15 -22.31
N GLN A 167 -3.63 -4.46 -22.53
CA GLN A 167 -2.91 -5.50 -21.82
C GLN A 167 -1.39 -5.38 -22.02
N THR A 168 -0.91 -5.04 -23.19
CA THR A 168 0.53 -4.95 -23.48
C THR A 168 1.21 -3.87 -22.64
N ILE A 169 0.58 -2.70 -22.51
CA ILE A 169 1.10 -1.61 -21.67
C ILE A 169 1.07 -2.01 -20.20
N HIS A 170 -0.05 -2.59 -19.75
CA HIS A 170 -0.23 -3.12 -18.42
C HIS A 170 0.88 -4.11 -18.05
N ASP A 171 1.06 -5.18 -18.85
CA ASP A 171 2.01 -6.25 -18.55
C ASP A 171 3.46 -5.76 -18.59
N ARG A 172 3.77 -4.83 -19.49
CA ARG A 172 5.08 -4.17 -19.53
C ARG A 172 5.38 -3.43 -18.23
N TYR A 173 4.40 -2.72 -17.69
CA TYR A 173 4.58 -2.01 -16.42
C TYR A 173 4.76 -2.99 -15.26
N VAL A 174 3.94 -4.03 -15.17
CA VAL A 174 4.09 -5.11 -14.18
C VAL A 174 5.51 -5.68 -14.21
N LYS A 175 6.03 -5.96 -15.42
CA LYS A 175 7.40 -6.46 -15.58
C LYS A 175 8.43 -5.47 -15.04
N LEU A 176 8.31 -4.18 -15.34
CA LEU A 176 9.24 -3.15 -14.86
C LEU A 176 9.26 -3.09 -13.33
N ILE A 177 8.08 -3.11 -12.68
CA ILE A 177 8.00 -3.08 -11.21
C ILE A 177 8.55 -4.38 -10.61
N SER A 178 8.23 -5.55 -11.17
CA SER A 178 8.74 -6.84 -10.71
C SER A 178 10.28 -6.92 -10.82
N ASP A 179 10.84 -6.44 -11.90
CA ASP A 179 12.30 -6.42 -12.10
C ASP A 179 12.98 -5.43 -11.11
N ALA A 180 12.36 -4.27 -10.86
CA ALA A 180 12.82 -3.32 -9.87
C ALA A 180 12.79 -3.92 -8.45
N TRP A 181 11.71 -4.60 -8.09
CA TRP A 181 11.58 -5.30 -6.81
C TRP A 181 12.69 -6.34 -6.61
N LYS A 182 12.92 -7.20 -7.62
CA LYS A 182 13.99 -8.20 -7.57
C LYS A 182 15.36 -7.53 -7.42
N THR A 183 15.61 -6.46 -8.17
CA THR A 183 16.87 -5.72 -8.12
C THR A 183 17.11 -5.10 -6.75
N LEU A 184 16.11 -4.45 -6.15
CA LEU A 184 16.22 -3.85 -4.82
C LEU A 184 16.49 -4.92 -3.77
N ASN A 185 15.76 -6.04 -3.79
CA ASN A 185 15.93 -7.13 -2.84
C ASN A 185 17.28 -7.83 -3.01
N HIS A 186 17.75 -8.07 -4.24
CA HIS A 186 19.06 -8.64 -4.50
C HIS A 186 20.19 -7.74 -3.96
N ASN A 187 20.11 -6.44 -4.20
CA ASN A 187 21.10 -5.49 -3.72
C ASN A 187 21.15 -5.45 -2.18
N VAL A 188 19.99 -5.53 -1.52
CA VAL A 188 19.90 -5.63 -0.06
C VAL A 188 20.54 -6.93 0.42
N ALA A 189 20.19 -8.08 -0.17
CA ALA A 189 20.75 -9.38 0.21
C ALA A 189 22.28 -9.43 0.04
N ALA A 190 22.79 -8.97 -1.10
CA ALA A 190 24.22 -8.94 -1.37
C ALA A 190 25.02 -8.12 -0.35
N ARG A 191 24.46 -6.99 0.12
CA ARG A 191 25.10 -6.13 1.12
C ARG A 191 24.98 -6.65 2.55
N CYS A 192 24.00 -7.50 2.81
CA CYS A 192 23.82 -8.15 4.11
C CYS A 192 24.66 -9.42 4.28
N GLY A 193 25.50 -9.76 3.33
CA GLY A 193 26.42 -10.89 3.43
C GLY A 193 25.78 -12.26 3.31
N ARG A 194 24.68 -12.34 2.58
CA ARG A 194 23.99 -13.61 2.23
C ARG A 194 24.17 -13.99 0.77
#